data_98c6b3a4242f04a5401fc3f0318b2958
#
_entry.id   98c6b3a4242f04a5401fc3f0318b2958
#
_cell.length_a   1.000
_cell.length_b   1.000
_cell.length_c   1.000
_cell.angle_alpha   90.00
_cell.angle_beta   90.00
_cell.angle_gamma   90.00
#
_symmetry.space_group_name_H-M   'P 1'
#
loop_
_entity.id
_entity.type
_entity.pdbx_description
1 polymer ?
#
loop_
_entity_poly.entity_id
_entity_poly.type
_entity_poly.pdbx_seq_one_letter_code
_entity_poly.pdbx_strand_id
1 'polypeptide(L)'
;KDPPFDSEYFYATHLLEQAEREGARVFNKPRALRDHPEKLAIMEFPSLIGPTLVTRSAEEVRRFHAEHRDIILKPLDGMGGMGIFRVRDDGMNLGSIIETLNKSGAQSLMVQKFLPEIAQGDKRILIIGGKPVPYCLARIPQGGEVRGNLAAGGKGVAQALSIRDREIA
;
A
#
# COMPACT_ATOMS: atom_id res chain seq x y z
N LYS A 1 -5.45 10.62 -11.09
CA LYS A 1 -4.06 10.37 -11.51
C LYS A 1 -3.55 9.08 -10.85
N ASP A 2 -3.04 8.19 -11.66
CA ASP A 2 -2.45 6.95 -11.18
C ASP A 2 -0.99 7.14 -10.74
N PRO A 3 -0.48 6.33 -9.80
CA PRO A 3 0.94 6.30 -9.45
C PRO A 3 1.84 6.04 -10.68
N PRO A 4 3.14 6.36 -10.61
CA PRO A 4 3.89 6.69 -9.40
C PRO A 4 3.63 8.11 -8.91
N PHE A 5 3.90 8.37 -7.62
CA PHE A 5 3.90 9.71 -7.04
C PHE A 5 5.25 10.38 -7.35
N ASP A 6 5.39 10.83 -8.58
CA ASP A 6 6.55 11.54 -9.10
C ASP A 6 6.31 13.06 -9.20
N SER A 7 7.25 13.79 -9.76
CA SER A 7 7.12 15.24 -9.94
C SER A 7 5.90 15.60 -10.79
N GLU A 8 5.59 14.81 -11.82
CA GLU A 8 4.44 15.07 -12.69
C GLU A 8 3.10 14.82 -11.95
N TYR A 9 3.05 13.81 -11.09
CA TYR A 9 1.92 13.60 -10.20
C TYR A 9 1.73 14.80 -9.28
N PHE A 10 2.80 15.25 -8.63
CA PHE A 10 2.78 16.39 -7.73
C PHE A 10 2.29 17.66 -8.47
N TYR A 11 2.85 17.97 -9.63
CA TYR A 11 2.43 19.12 -10.44
C TYR A 11 0.98 19.01 -10.89
N ALA A 12 0.54 17.84 -11.35
CA ALA A 12 -0.85 17.61 -11.75
C ALA A 12 -1.83 17.91 -10.61
N THR A 13 -1.51 17.56 -9.36
CA THR A 13 -2.38 17.87 -8.22
C THR A 13 -2.49 19.38 -7.97
N HIS A 14 -1.42 20.17 -8.18
CA HIS A 14 -1.46 21.62 -8.07
C HIS A 14 -2.27 22.27 -9.21
N LEU A 15 -2.12 21.79 -10.44
CA LEU A 15 -2.92 22.26 -11.58
C LEU A 15 -4.41 21.97 -11.40
N LEU A 16 -4.76 20.79 -10.88
CA LEU A 16 -6.14 20.42 -10.56
C LEU A 16 -6.72 21.31 -9.44
N GLU A 17 -5.89 21.68 -8.46
CA GLU A 17 -6.30 22.60 -7.39
C GLU A 17 -6.54 24.02 -7.94
N GLN A 18 -5.75 24.46 -8.92
CA GLN A 18 -6.01 25.72 -9.62
C GLN A 18 -7.31 25.64 -10.44
N ALA A 19 -7.54 24.54 -11.14
CA ALA A 19 -8.80 24.33 -11.86
C ALA A 19 -10.03 24.38 -10.92
N GLU A 20 -9.92 23.84 -9.69
CA GLU A 20 -10.99 23.99 -8.69
C GLU A 20 -11.26 25.47 -8.34
N ARG A 21 -10.21 26.28 -8.16
CA ARG A 21 -10.37 27.73 -7.89
C ARG A 21 -11.07 28.45 -9.06
N GLU A 22 -10.89 27.96 -10.26
CA GLU A 22 -11.53 28.46 -11.49
C GLU A 22 -12.94 27.88 -11.71
N GLY A 23 -13.45 27.07 -10.78
CA GLY A 23 -14.82 26.54 -10.79
C GLY A 23 -14.99 25.12 -11.31
N ALA A 24 -13.90 24.41 -11.64
CA ALA A 24 -13.98 23.00 -12.03
C ALA A 24 -14.36 22.11 -10.84
N ARG A 25 -15.09 21.04 -11.11
CA ARG A 25 -15.40 20.00 -10.10
C ARG A 25 -14.35 18.90 -10.19
N VAL A 26 -13.51 18.77 -9.17
CA VAL A 26 -12.45 17.76 -9.09
C VAL A 26 -12.73 16.77 -7.96
N PHE A 27 -12.67 15.47 -8.25
CA PHE A 27 -12.85 14.37 -7.31
C PHE A 27 -11.65 13.39 -7.45
N ASN A 28 -10.96 13.02 -6.35
CA ASN A 28 -11.01 13.56 -4.99
C ASN A 28 -10.29 14.92 -4.91
N LYS A 29 -10.30 15.54 -3.70
CA LYS A 29 -9.56 16.79 -3.49
C LYS A 29 -8.07 16.61 -3.79
N PRO A 30 -7.49 17.42 -4.70
CA PRO A 30 -6.09 17.26 -5.10
C PRO A 30 -5.10 17.40 -3.93
N ARG A 31 -5.39 18.30 -2.99
CA ARG A 31 -4.61 18.45 -1.77
C ARG A 31 -4.60 17.17 -0.91
N ALA A 32 -5.76 16.52 -0.75
CA ALA A 32 -5.85 15.29 0.01
C ALA A 32 -5.00 14.17 -0.61
N LEU A 33 -4.90 14.10 -1.94
CA LEU A 33 -4.04 13.14 -2.62
C LEU A 33 -2.56 13.38 -2.34
N ARG A 34 -2.14 14.63 -2.14
CA ARG A 34 -0.76 14.97 -1.76
C ARG A 34 -0.49 14.67 -0.29
N ASP A 35 -1.41 15.08 0.58
CA ASP A 35 -1.23 15.04 2.04
C ASP A 35 -1.34 13.61 2.57
N HIS A 36 -2.06 12.70 1.88
CA HIS A 36 -2.30 11.31 2.27
C HIS A 36 -1.82 10.33 1.17
N PRO A 37 -0.50 10.18 0.94
CA PRO A 37 0.03 9.21 -0.02
C PRO A 37 -0.41 7.79 0.36
N GLU A 38 -0.86 7.01 -0.62
CA GLU A 38 -1.55 5.72 -0.45
C GLU A 38 -0.95 4.80 0.63
N LYS A 39 0.38 4.62 0.62
CA LYS A 39 1.02 3.70 1.57
C LYS A 39 1.35 4.35 2.91
N LEU A 40 1.64 5.66 2.93
CA LEU A 40 1.96 6.37 4.16
C LEU A 40 0.72 6.73 4.98
N ALA A 41 -0.44 6.90 4.34
CA ALA A 41 -1.70 7.23 5.02
C ALA A 41 -2.07 6.20 6.11
N ILE A 42 -1.62 4.95 6.02
CA ILE A 42 -1.83 3.95 7.07
C ILE A 42 -1.22 4.35 8.42
N MET A 43 -0.18 5.18 8.43
CA MET A 43 0.48 5.66 9.64
C MET A 43 -0.42 6.59 10.47
N GLU A 44 -1.48 7.11 9.88
CA GLU A 44 -2.52 7.88 10.58
C GLU A 44 -3.44 6.98 11.44
N PHE A 45 -3.38 5.66 11.22
CA PHE A 45 -4.23 4.66 11.89
C PHE A 45 -3.41 3.57 12.59
N PRO A 46 -2.53 3.91 13.54
CA PRO A 46 -1.59 2.96 14.12
C PRO A 46 -2.24 1.78 14.85
N SER A 47 -3.47 1.94 15.35
CA SER A 47 -4.24 0.86 15.98
C SER A 47 -4.83 -0.16 15.00
N LEU A 48 -4.82 0.13 13.69
CA LEU A 48 -5.41 -0.70 12.64
C LEU A 48 -4.36 -1.41 11.79
N ILE A 49 -3.08 -1.16 12.01
CA ILE A 49 -1.98 -1.74 11.25
C ILE A 49 -1.12 -2.66 12.12
N GLY A 50 -0.53 -3.68 11.50
CA GLY A 50 0.50 -4.49 12.13
C GLY A 50 1.85 -3.77 12.21
N PRO A 51 2.88 -4.41 12.78
CA PRO A 51 4.23 -3.85 12.83
C PRO A 51 4.67 -3.35 11.46
N THR A 52 5.00 -2.07 11.40
CA THR A 52 5.33 -1.35 10.15
C THR A 52 6.51 -0.42 10.41
N LEU A 53 7.45 -0.41 9.46
CA LEU A 53 8.62 0.47 9.46
C LEU A 53 8.72 1.12 8.08
N VAL A 54 9.00 2.42 8.06
CA VAL A 54 9.36 3.16 6.84
C VAL A 54 10.77 3.70 7.03
N THR A 55 11.69 3.26 6.18
CA THR A 55 13.11 3.62 6.29
C THR A 55 13.82 3.49 4.96
N ARG A 56 15.00 4.09 4.86
CA ARG A 56 16.00 3.82 3.81
C ARG A 56 17.25 3.11 4.35
N SER A 57 17.31 2.87 5.65
CA SER A 57 18.44 2.21 6.31
C SER A 57 18.36 0.69 6.17
N ALA A 58 19.35 0.10 5.53
CA ALA A 58 19.48 -1.35 5.42
C ALA A 58 19.62 -2.04 6.79
N GLU A 59 20.27 -1.37 7.75
CA GLU A 59 20.45 -1.89 9.10
C GLU A 59 19.11 -1.98 9.84
N GLU A 60 18.28 -0.95 9.76
CA GLU A 60 16.94 -0.95 10.38
C GLU A 60 16.04 -2.04 9.78
N VAL A 61 16.10 -2.24 8.46
CA VAL A 61 15.35 -3.35 7.81
C VAL A 61 15.84 -4.70 8.33
N ARG A 62 17.16 -4.91 8.48
CA ARG A 62 17.70 -6.17 9.03
C ARG A 62 17.27 -6.40 10.49
N ARG A 63 17.24 -5.36 11.31
CA ARG A 63 16.72 -5.44 12.69
C ARG A 63 15.25 -5.81 12.71
N PHE A 64 14.44 -5.17 11.86
CA PHE A 64 13.02 -5.48 11.74
C PHE A 64 12.79 -6.94 11.28
N HIS A 65 13.59 -7.43 10.32
CA HIS A 65 13.53 -8.84 9.92
C HIS A 65 13.94 -9.79 11.05
N ALA A 66 14.99 -9.48 11.79
CA ALA A 66 15.44 -10.30 12.93
C ALA A 66 14.37 -10.41 14.02
N GLU A 67 13.56 -9.36 14.23
CA GLU A 67 12.46 -9.33 15.19
C GLU A 67 11.22 -10.09 14.69
N HIS A 68 10.82 -9.85 13.44
CA HIS A 68 9.52 -10.32 12.93
C HIS A 68 9.59 -11.56 12.03
N ARG A 69 10.81 -11.97 11.59
CA ARG A 69 11.12 -13.19 10.85
C ARG A 69 10.53 -13.30 9.44
N ASP A 70 9.25 -13.04 9.29
CA ASP A 70 8.54 -13.11 8.01
C ASP A 70 7.98 -11.72 7.70
N ILE A 71 8.52 -11.08 6.67
CA ILE A 71 8.24 -9.68 6.37
C ILE A 71 7.91 -9.46 4.90
N ILE A 72 7.21 -8.37 4.65
CA ILE A 72 6.99 -7.83 3.31
C ILE A 72 7.75 -6.52 3.16
N LEU A 73 8.50 -6.40 2.07
CA LEU A 73 9.13 -5.14 1.64
C LEU A 73 8.41 -4.64 0.39
N LYS A 74 8.20 -3.32 0.32
CA LYS A 74 7.53 -2.69 -0.84
C LYS A 74 7.97 -1.23 -1.02
N PRO A 75 7.99 -0.72 -2.28
CA PRO A 75 8.22 0.70 -2.53
C PRO A 75 7.02 1.52 -2.03
N LEU A 76 7.22 2.80 -1.71
CA LEU A 76 6.14 3.69 -1.26
C LEU A 76 5.20 4.10 -2.40
N ASP A 77 5.71 4.19 -3.61
CA ASP A 77 5.05 4.75 -4.79
C ASP A 77 4.69 3.72 -5.88
N GLY A 78 4.87 2.43 -5.59
CA GLY A 78 4.52 1.34 -6.51
C GLY A 78 3.02 1.06 -6.60
N MET A 79 2.58 0.50 -7.73
CA MET A 79 1.19 0.08 -7.99
C MET A 79 1.12 -1.35 -8.53
N GLY A 80 -0.09 -1.92 -8.59
CA GLY A 80 -0.33 -3.22 -9.23
C GLY A 80 0.36 -4.42 -8.58
N GLY A 81 0.96 -4.25 -7.41
CA GLY A 81 1.74 -5.29 -6.75
C GLY A 81 3.21 -5.36 -7.19
N MET A 82 3.66 -4.42 -8.04
CA MET A 82 5.06 -4.35 -8.45
C MET A 82 5.99 -4.02 -7.27
N GLY A 83 7.16 -4.68 -7.23
CA GLY A 83 8.17 -4.43 -6.21
C GLY A 83 7.79 -4.91 -4.81
N ILE A 84 6.79 -5.79 -4.67
CA ILE A 84 6.43 -6.40 -3.38
C ILE A 84 7.22 -7.70 -3.24
N PHE A 85 8.00 -7.79 -2.18
CA PHE A 85 8.81 -8.97 -1.85
C PHE A 85 8.47 -9.49 -0.46
N ARG A 86 8.29 -10.79 -0.34
CA ARG A 86 8.24 -11.48 0.94
C ARG A 86 9.61 -12.07 1.25
N VAL A 87 10.12 -11.80 2.43
CA VAL A 87 11.33 -12.40 2.96
C VAL A 87 10.97 -13.18 4.21
N ARG A 88 11.21 -14.50 4.15
CA ARG A 88 10.95 -15.44 5.25
C ARG A 88 12.08 -15.43 6.27
N ASP A 89 11.96 -16.26 7.28
CA ASP A 89 12.90 -16.40 8.39
C ASP A 89 14.36 -16.67 7.95
N ASP A 90 14.56 -17.35 6.83
CA ASP A 90 15.88 -17.63 6.26
C ASP A 90 16.60 -16.38 5.74
N GLY A 91 15.89 -15.26 5.57
CA GLY A 91 16.44 -14.00 5.07
C GLY A 91 16.97 -14.07 3.64
N MET A 92 16.57 -15.09 2.86
CA MET A 92 17.07 -15.28 1.49
C MET A 92 16.86 -14.01 0.65
N ASN A 93 17.95 -13.55 0.01
CA ASN A 93 17.98 -12.37 -0.85
C ASN A 93 17.67 -11.02 -0.17
N LEU A 94 17.53 -10.95 1.17
CA LEU A 94 17.17 -9.72 1.88
C LEU A 94 18.08 -8.55 1.49
N GLY A 95 19.39 -8.75 1.40
CA GLY A 95 20.35 -7.71 1.00
C GLY A 95 20.05 -7.11 -0.37
N SER A 96 19.94 -7.98 -1.39
CA SER A 96 19.64 -7.56 -2.77
C SER A 96 18.29 -6.88 -2.92
N ILE A 97 17.28 -7.35 -2.17
CA ILE A 97 15.95 -6.74 -2.15
C ILE A 97 16.01 -5.32 -1.57
N ILE A 98 16.74 -5.14 -0.46
CA ILE A 98 16.92 -3.82 0.16
C ILE A 98 17.59 -2.87 -0.82
N GLU A 99 18.73 -3.26 -1.40
CA GLU A 99 19.49 -2.45 -2.36
C GLU A 99 18.65 -2.03 -3.57
N THR A 100 17.85 -2.95 -4.09
CA THR A 100 16.94 -2.69 -5.21
C THR A 100 15.85 -1.68 -4.84
N LEU A 101 15.20 -1.86 -3.70
CA LEU A 101 14.07 -1.03 -3.30
C LEU A 101 14.49 0.33 -2.76
N ASN A 102 15.58 0.39 -1.98
CA ASN A 102 16.06 1.66 -1.42
C ASN A 102 17.06 2.39 -2.33
N LYS A 103 17.35 1.85 -3.52
CA LYS A 103 18.34 2.40 -4.47
C LYS A 103 19.63 2.75 -3.75
N SER A 104 20.20 1.77 -3.08
CA SER A 104 21.45 1.93 -2.29
C SER A 104 21.37 3.05 -1.24
N GLY A 105 20.21 3.20 -0.60
CA GLY A 105 19.98 4.18 0.47
C GLY A 105 19.44 5.54 -0.01
N ALA A 106 19.17 5.70 -1.30
CA ALA A 106 18.62 6.95 -1.84
C ALA A 106 17.11 7.08 -1.66
N GLN A 107 16.38 5.97 -1.52
CA GLN A 107 14.91 5.96 -1.40
C GLN A 107 14.44 5.23 -0.16
N SER A 108 13.35 5.73 0.42
CA SER A 108 12.64 5.05 1.50
C SER A 108 11.79 3.91 0.95
N LEU A 109 11.70 2.84 1.72
CA LEU A 109 10.82 1.70 1.49
C LEU A 109 9.96 1.43 2.73
N MET A 110 8.88 0.70 2.56
CA MET A 110 8.04 0.22 3.65
C MET A 110 8.33 -1.26 3.91
N VAL A 111 8.48 -1.59 5.19
CA VAL A 111 8.62 -2.96 5.68
C VAL A 111 7.48 -3.26 6.63
N GLN A 112 6.83 -4.39 6.50
CA GLN A 112 5.73 -4.81 7.36
C GLN A 112 5.89 -6.28 7.73
N LYS A 113 5.44 -6.66 8.93
CA LYS A 113 5.26 -8.07 9.28
C LYS A 113 4.30 -8.71 8.28
N PHE A 114 4.65 -9.89 7.78
CA PHE A 114 3.76 -10.67 6.92
C PHE A 114 2.51 -11.11 7.67
N LEU A 115 1.36 -10.94 7.05
CA LEU A 115 0.07 -11.39 7.56
C LEU A 115 -0.40 -12.59 6.74
N PRO A 116 -0.39 -13.82 7.30
CA PRO A 116 -0.76 -15.04 6.55
C PRO A 116 -2.23 -15.05 6.11
N GLU A 117 -3.07 -14.24 6.76
CA GLU A 117 -4.47 -14.04 6.41
C GLU A 117 -4.69 -13.52 4.98
N ILE A 118 -3.65 -12.97 4.34
CA ILE A 118 -3.70 -12.58 2.92
C ILE A 118 -4.13 -13.74 2.01
N ALA A 119 -3.91 -14.99 2.42
CA ALA A 119 -4.39 -16.17 1.71
C ALA A 119 -5.93 -16.17 1.55
N GLN A 120 -6.66 -15.50 2.43
CA GLN A 120 -8.11 -15.30 2.36
C GLN A 120 -8.50 -14.09 1.51
N GLY A 121 -7.51 -13.32 1.06
CA GLY A 121 -7.66 -12.11 0.26
C GLY A 121 -7.57 -10.82 1.09
N ASP A 122 -7.22 -9.74 0.40
CA ASP A 122 -7.40 -8.39 0.92
C ASP A 122 -8.75 -7.82 0.46
N LYS A 123 -9.31 -6.88 1.22
CA LYS A 123 -10.59 -6.26 0.91
C LYS A 123 -10.40 -4.83 0.42
N ARG A 124 -10.86 -4.54 -0.79
CA ARG A 124 -10.97 -3.16 -1.28
C ARG A 124 -12.38 -2.67 -1.01
N ILE A 125 -12.51 -1.74 -0.07
CA ILE A 125 -13.76 -1.08 0.30
C ILE A 125 -13.82 0.28 -0.38
N LEU A 126 -14.90 0.55 -1.11
CA LEU A 126 -15.14 1.84 -1.74
C LEU A 126 -15.96 2.73 -0.80
N ILE A 127 -15.47 3.95 -0.59
CA ILE A 127 -16.15 4.97 0.22
C ILE A 127 -16.57 6.11 -0.72
N ILE A 128 -17.86 6.46 -0.72
CA ILE A 128 -18.43 7.53 -1.55
C ILE A 128 -19.14 8.51 -0.63
N GLY A 129 -18.71 9.78 -0.65
CA GLY A 129 -19.30 10.81 0.19
C GLY A 129 -19.25 10.49 1.69
N GLY A 130 -18.17 9.85 2.15
CA GLY A 130 -17.98 9.44 3.55
C GLY A 130 -18.77 8.19 3.96
N LYS A 131 -19.36 7.45 3.02
CA LYS A 131 -20.14 6.24 3.31
C LYS A 131 -19.57 5.03 2.57
N PRO A 132 -19.29 3.91 3.25
CA PRO A 132 -18.85 2.70 2.58
C PRO A 132 -19.98 2.10 1.73
N VAL A 133 -19.66 1.67 0.53
CA VAL A 133 -20.54 0.85 -0.30
C VAL A 133 -20.76 -0.49 0.41
N PRO A 134 -21.98 -1.09 0.40
CA PRO A 134 -22.30 -2.26 1.22
C PRO A 134 -21.53 -3.54 0.90
N TYR A 135 -20.76 -3.54 -0.20
CA TYR A 135 -19.92 -4.66 -0.63
C TYR A 135 -18.47 -4.21 -0.80
N CYS A 136 -17.54 -5.14 -0.64
CA CYS A 136 -16.14 -4.96 -0.99
C CYS A 136 -15.74 -5.90 -2.14
N LEU A 137 -14.62 -5.58 -2.77
CA LEU A 137 -13.90 -6.47 -3.66
C LEU A 137 -12.83 -7.19 -2.84
N ALA A 138 -13.05 -8.47 -2.50
CA ALA A 138 -12.01 -9.33 -1.96
C ALA A 138 -11.10 -9.78 -3.11
N ARG A 139 -9.78 -9.57 -2.97
CA ARG A 139 -8.78 -9.93 -3.97
C ARG A 139 -7.94 -11.07 -3.41
N ILE A 140 -8.18 -12.28 -3.91
CA ILE A 140 -7.61 -13.52 -3.39
C ILE A 140 -6.38 -13.89 -4.21
N PRO A 141 -5.18 -14.02 -3.60
CA PRO A 141 -4.00 -14.51 -4.29
C PRO A 141 -4.20 -15.87 -4.94
N GLN A 142 -3.54 -16.14 -6.05
CA GLN A 142 -3.63 -17.39 -6.81
C GLN A 142 -2.23 -17.96 -7.07
N GLY A 143 -2.14 -19.26 -7.31
CA GLY A 143 -0.93 -19.91 -7.82
C GLY A 143 0.30 -19.83 -6.90
N GLY A 144 0.13 -19.75 -5.56
CA GLY A 144 1.25 -19.60 -4.62
C GLY A 144 1.78 -18.16 -4.50
N GLU A 145 1.17 -17.20 -5.19
CA GLU A 145 1.47 -15.79 -5.08
C GLU A 145 1.00 -15.22 -3.72
N VAL A 146 1.68 -14.22 -3.19
CA VAL A 146 1.29 -13.52 -1.95
C VAL A 146 0.55 -12.21 -2.21
N ARG A 147 0.42 -11.82 -3.48
CA ARG A 147 -0.22 -10.57 -3.90
C ARG A 147 -1.67 -10.84 -4.34
N GLY A 148 -2.64 -10.19 -3.71
CA GLY A 148 -4.05 -10.23 -4.10
C GLY A 148 -4.39 -9.35 -5.31
N ASN A 149 -3.45 -8.54 -5.82
CA ASN A 149 -3.67 -7.61 -6.91
C ASN A 149 -4.19 -8.33 -8.18
N LEU A 150 -5.27 -7.84 -8.78
CA LEU A 150 -5.83 -8.42 -10.01
C LEU A 150 -4.80 -8.40 -11.15
N ALA A 151 -3.99 -7.34 -11.25
CA ALA A 151 -2.90 -7.24 -12.22
C ALA A 151 -1.78 -8.28 -11.99
N ALA A 152 -1.68 -8.86 -10.80
CA ALA A 152 -0.77 -9.95 -10.47
C ALA A 152 -1.45 -11.33 -10.54
N GLY A 153 -2.62 -11.43 -11.16
CA GLY A 153 -3.36 -12.68 -11.31
C GLY A 153 -4.29 -13.04 -10.15
N GLY A 154 -4.50 -12.13 -9.19
CA GLY A 154 -5.47 -12.34 -8.11
C GLY A 154 -6.90 -12.49 -8.60
N LYS A 155 -7.72 -13.26 -7.88
CA LYS A 155 -9.15 -13.45 -8.17
C LYS A 155 -9.99 -12.46 -7.38
N GLY A 156 -10.81 -11.66 -8.08
CA GLY A 156 -11.77 -10.75 -7.47
C GLY A 156 -13.07 -11.47 -7.09
N VAL A 157 -13.53 -11.28 -5.85
CA VAL A 157 -14.80 -11.82 -5.35
C VAL A 157 -15.56 -10.71 -4.63
N ALA A 158 -16.83 -10.50 -4.97
CA ALA A 158 -17.71 -9.59 -4.23
C ALA A 158 -18.10 -10.20 -2.89
N GLN A 159 -17.96 -9.43 -1.80
CA GLN A 159 -18.36 -9.86 -0.44
C GLN A 159 -19.13 -8.72 0.25
N ALA A 160 -20.15 -9.06 1.04
CA ALA A 160 -20.80 -8.09 1.91
C ALA A 160 -19.83 -7.63 3.00
N LEU A 161 -19.92 -6.36 3.39
CA LEU A 161 -19.13 -5.84 4.49
C LEU A 161 -19.55 -6.46 5.81
N SER A 162 -18.59 -6.93 6.59
CA SER A 162 -18.77 -7.31 7.99
C SER A 162 -19.01 -6.06 8.87
N ILE A 163 -19.38 -6.27 10.12
CA ILE A 163 -19.47 -5.18 11.12
C ILE A 163 -18.09 -4.51 11.25
N ARG A 164 -17.03 -5.31 11.36
CA ARG A 164 -15.65 -4.80 11.49
C ARG A 164 -15.19 -3.99 10.28
N ASP A 165 -15.55 -4.41 9.07
CA ASP A 165 -15.24 -3.65 7.85
C ASP A 165 -15.88 -2.26 7.87
N ARG A 166 -17.09 -2.14 8.41
CA ARG A 166 -17.83 -0.86 8.54
C ARG A 166 -17.26 0.05 9.63
N GLU A 167 -16.73 -0.53 10.71
CA GLU A 167 -16.07 0.22 11.78
C GLU A 167 -14.74 0.85 11.31
N ILE A 168 -14.04 0.17 10.40
CA ILE A 168 -12.75 0.62 9.86
C ILE A 168 -12.96 1.64 8.74
N ALA A 169 -14.02 1.51 7.96
CA ALA A 169 -14.31 2.36 6.80
C ALA A 169 -14.99 3.68 7.20
#